data_afcebd98affb4d8f31a19726d1951059
#
_entry.id   afcebd98affb4d8f31a19726d1951059
#
_cell.length_a   1.000
_cell.length_b   1.000
_cell.length_c   1.000
_cell.angle_alpha   90.00
_cell.angle_beta   90.00
_cell.angle_gamma   90.00
#
_symmetry.space_group_name_H-M   'P 1'
#
loop_
_entity.id
_entity.type
_entity.pdbx_description
1 polymer ?
#
loop_
_entity_poly.entity_id
_entity_poly.type
_entity_poly.pdbx_seq_one_letter_code
_entity_poly.pdbx_strand_id
1 'polypeptide(L)'
;MKTFSDLKKNLKLDPSNLKPLRLALLGDSSTQFLNMALRGEAVDTGFHLQLWEADFNQIELQAFDPNSELYQHQPEIVVLFFATHKLLNNYNKKNPEQQAFFAESHLAKLKEVISVIQENANAKIICYNQPEIDDTVFGNFSNSVPSSFLYQLRKINLELMNFAENIGNFYVCDLSSVQNRVGRNTMFQPSIYINTEMVLSIEVLPEIAARTMSLVAALNGKLKKCLILDLDNTTWGGIIGDDGIENIQVGSLGIGKAFTELQHWAKKLKNRGVILCVCSKNTEHLAKEPFEKHPDMVLRLDDIAVFVANWENKADNIRHIQQVLNIGFDSMVFLDDNPFERNLVRENIPGITVPELPEDPAEYLEYLYCLNLFETVSFSGNDSERTKQYQVEAQRMAVQKSFVNEDDFLQSLQMTSVVQDFSKFNTPRVSQLSQRSNQFNLRTVRYTEGDIEAIGKSDSHKTFSFSLEDKFGDNGLICAIILKKENDTALFIDTWFMSCRVLKRGMENFVLNTLVDYAKSQGHTTLIGEYIPTLKNEIVKDHYENLGFLERDGKWTLDVESYLAKKTFIQRKEDTVGKTH
;
A
#
# COMPACT_ATOMS: atom_id res chain seq x y z
N MET A 1 -19.25 -12.89 -1.97
CA MET A 1 -18.77 -11.88 -2.96
C MET A 1 -19.92 -10.97 -3.35
N LYS A 2 -19.65 -9.70 -3.59
CA LYS A 2 -20.65 -8.75 -4.11
C LYS A 2 -21.08 -9.14 -5.52
N THR A 3 -22.31 -8.80 -5.87
CA THR A 3 -22.83 -8.93 -7.23
C THR A 3 -22.71 -7.60 -7.98
N PHE A 4 -22.79 -7.63 -9.30
CA PHE A 4 -22.87 -6.40 -10.11
C PHE A 4 -24.09 -5.52 -9.71
N SER A 5 -25.19 -6.16 -9.30
CA SER A 5 -26.39 -5.46 -8.80
C SER A 5 -26.09 -4.69 -7.50
N ASP A 6 -25.25 -5.21 -6.62
CA ASP A 6 -24.87 -4.53 -5.39
C ASP A 6 -24.02 -3.30 -5.68
N LEU A 7 -23.06 -3.41 -6.61
CA LEU A 7 -22.27 -2.26 -7.07
C LEU A 7 -23.14 -1.18 -7.70
N LYS A 8 -24.18 -1.55 -8.47
CA LYS A 8 -25.14 -0.57 -9.00
C LYS A 8 -25.95 0.14 -7.92
N LYS A 9 -26.24 -0.50 -6.78
CA LYS A 9 -26.91 0.17 -5.63
C LYS A 9 -26.00 1.25 -5.05
N ASN A 10 -24.69 0.97 -4.94
CA ASN A 10 -23.71 1.93 -4.44
C ASN A 10 -23.66 3.24 -5.25
N LEU A 11 -23.92 3.18 -6.57
CA LEU A 11 -23.96 4.38 -7.42
C LEU A 11 -25.07 5.38 -7.06
N LYS A 12 -26.04 4.97 -6.24
CA LYS A 12 -27.14 5.83 -5.76
C LYS A 12 -26.86 6.48 -4.41
N LEU A 13 -25.77 6.10 -3.75
CA LEU A 13 -25.37 6.67 -2.47
C LEU A 13 -24.79 8.08 -2.66
N ASP A 14 -25.00 8.94 -1.67
CA ASP A 14 -24.42 10.28 -1.68
C ASP A 14 -22.89 10.22 -1.53
N PRO A 15 -22.12 10.69 -2.52
CA PRO A 15 -20.68 10.65 -2.49
C PRO A 15 -20.04 11.85 -1.77
N SER A 16 -20.81 12.76 -1.19
CA SER A 16 -20.31 14.05 -0.64
C SER A 16 -19.24 13.90 0.43
N ASN A 17 -19.27 12.80 1.18
CA ASN A 17 -18.30 12.49 2.24
C ASN A 17 -17.11 11.63 1.76
N LEU A 18 -17.06 11.31 0.47
CA LEU A 18 -16.01 10.46 -0.10
C LEU A 18 -14.90 11.32 -0.70
N LYS A 19 -13.66 10.80 -0.65
CA LYS A 19 -12.52 11.47 -1.28
C LYS A 19 -12.70 11.47 -2.81
N PRO A 20 -12.73 12.63 -3.47
CA PRO A 20 -12.76 12.66 -4.94
C PRO A 20 -11.46 12.11 -5.51
N LEU A 21 -11.57 11.37 -6.62
CA LEU A 21 -10.44 10.80 -7.36
C LEU A 21 -10.75 10.80 -8.86
N ARG A 22 -9.90 11.42 -9.66
CA ARG A 22 -10.06 11.46 -11.13
C ARG A 22 -9.36 10.25 -11.75
N LEU A 23 -10.14 9.44 -12.48
CA LEU A 23 -9.64 8.27 -13.18
C LEU A 23 -10.05 8.33 -14.65
N ALA A 24 -9.14 7.97 -15.55
CA ALA A 24 -9.45 7.74 -16.96
C ALA A 24 -9.41 6.24 -17.26
N LEU A 25 -10.41 5.73 -17.97
CA LEU A 25 -10.51 4.35 -18.44
C LEU A 25 -10.43 4.32 -19.96
N LEU A 26 -9.37 3.71 -20.49
CA LEU A 26 -9.15 3.54 -21.92
C LEU A 26 -9.17 2.06 -22.28
N GLY A 27 -10.08 1.66 -23.18
CA GLY A 27 -10.23 0.28 -23.61
C GLY A 27 -10.32 0.14 -25.13
N ASP A 28 -9.88 -1.03 -25.63
CA ASP A 28 -10.05 -1.43 -27.04
C ASP A 28 -11.32 -2.26 -27.27
N SER A 29 -12.12 -2.44 -26.23
CA SER A 29 -13.41 -3.15 -26.21
C SER A 29 -14.42 -2.40 -25.34
N SER A 30 -15.67 -2.84 -25.30
CA SER A 30 -16.72 -2.20 -24.49
C SER A 30 -16.40 -2.27 -23.00
N THR A 31 -16.28 -1.10 -22.35
CA THR A 31 -15.89 -0.93 -20.93
C THR A 31 -16.99 -0.32 -20.06
N GLN A 32 -18.17 0.02 -20.60
CA GLN A 32 -19.24 0.73 -19.89
C GLN A 32 -19.69 0.03 -18.59
N PHE A 33 -19.82 -1.28 -18.59
CA PHE A 33 -20.15 -2.01 -17.37
C PHE A 33 -18.98 -2.11 -16.41
N LEU A 34 -17.74 -2.15 -16.91
CA LEU A 34 -16.53 -2.06 -16.06
C LEU A 34 -16.47 -0.68 -15.39
N ASN A 35 -16.75 0.40 -16.11
CA ASN A 35 -16.89 1.76 -15.55
C ASN A 35 -17.89 1.77 -14.38
N MET A 36 -19.09 1.21 -14.61
CA MET A 36 -20.11 1.14 -13.55
C MET A 36 -19.64 0.33 -12.34
N ALA A 37 -18.97 -0.80 -12.57
CA ALA A 37 -18.43 -1.65 -11.51
C ALA A 37 -17.34 -0.93 -10.70
N LEU A 38 -16.39 -0.27 -11.37
CA LEU A 38 -15.32 0.51 -10.73
C LEU A 38 -15.90 1.64 -9.87
N ARG A 39 -16.84 2.40 -10.40
CA ARG A 39 -17.50 3.48 -9.63
C ARG A 39 -18.28 2.94 -8.43
N GLY A 40 -18.97 1.81 -8.60
CA GLY A 40 -19.71 1.19 -7.49
C GLY A 40 -18.79 0.66 -6.39
N GLU A 41 -17.67 0.02 -6.74
CA GLU A 41 -16.69 -0.50 -5.78
C GLU A 41 -15.89 0.64 -5.12
N ALA A 42 -15.69 1.74 -5.83
CA ALA A 42 -15.00 2.92 -5.30
C ALA A 42 -15.69 3.48 -4.05
N VAL A 43 -17.01 3.45 -3.98
CA VAL A 43 -17.79 3.89 -2.81
C VAL A 43 -17.39 3.09 -1.56
N ASP A 44 -17.32 1.77 -1.66
CA ASP A 44 -16.96 0.89 -0.55
C ASP A 44 -15.49 1.05 -0.12
N THR A 45 -14.64 1.48 -1.06
CA THR A 45 -13.23 1.80 -0.76
C THR A 45 -13.04 3.24 -0.29
N GLY A 46 -14.13 4.02 -0.18
CA GLY A 46 -14.16 5.39 0.34
C GLY A 46 -13.66 6.43 -0.66
N PHE A 47 -13.95 6.23 -1.95
CA PHE A 47 -13.66 7.19 -3.02
C PHE A 47 -14.92 7.58 -3.79
N HIS A 48 -15.02 8.86 -4.13
CA HIS A 48 -15.91 9.36 -5.16
C HIS A 48 -15.16 9.38 -6.50
N LEU A 49 -15.32 8.33 -7.29
CA LEU A 49 -14.61 8.16 -8.55
C LEU A 49 -15.22 9.04 -9.65
N GLN A 50 -14.50 10.11 -10.00
CA GLN A 50 -14.78 10.93 -11.19
C GLN A 50 -14.12 10.24 -12.37
N LEU A 51 -14.85 9.26 -12.96
CA LEU A 51 -14.33 8.43 -14.02
C LEU A 51 -14.75 8.98 -15.37
N TRP A 52 -13.76 9.34 -16.20
CA TRP A 52 -13.92 9.58 -17.62
C TRP A 52 -13.56 8.31 -18.40
N GLU A 53 -14.35 7.95 -19.38
CA GLU A 53 -14.16 6.75 -20.20
C GLU A 53 -13.98 7.18 -21.65
N ALA A 54 -12.90 6.73 -22.29
CA ALA A 54 -12.68 6.97 -23.70
C ALA A 54 -13.70 6.19 -24.55
N ASP A 55 -14.05 6.74 -25.67
CA ASP A 55 -14.81 6.00 -26.67
C ASP A 55 -14.05 4.75 -27.14
N PHE A 56 -14.78 3.80 -27.60
CA PHE A 56 -14.30 2.50 -28.05
C PHE A 56 -13.11 2.61 -29.02
N ASN A 57 -12.04 1.85 -28.73
CA ASN A 57 -10.84 1.72 -29.56
C ASN A 57 -10.08 3.04 -29.80
N GLN A 58 -10.14 3.99 -28.87
CA GLN A 58 -9.45 5.29 -29.01
C GLN A 58 -8.20 5.44 -28.13
N ILE A 59 -7.62 4.36 -27.63
CA ILE A 59 -6.45 4.43 -26.73
C ILE A 59 -5.32 5.26 -27.33
N GLU A 60 -4.88 4.92 -28.56
CA GLU A 60 -3.79 5.62 -29.24
C GLU A 60 -4.18 7.07 -29.59
N LEU A 61 -5.40 7.31 -30.06
CA LEU A 61 -5.88 8.64 -30.39
C LEU A 61 -5.86 9.58 -29.19
N GLN A 62 -6.38 9.11 -28.06
CA GLN A 62 -6.43 9.90 -26.83
C GLN A 62 -5.03 10.09 -26.20
N ALA A 63 -4.16 9.09 -26.31
CA ALA A 63 -2.81 9.18 -25.76
C ALA A 63 -1.90 10.13 -26.54
N PHE A 64 -1.94 10.10 -27.88
CA PHE A 64 -1.01 10.86 -28.72
C PHE A 64 -1.44 12.30 -29.02
N ASP A 65 -2.69 12.67 -28.81
CA ASP A 65 -3.13 14.06 -28.93
C ASP A 65 -3.02 14.78 -27.58
N PRO A 66 -2.07 15.72 -27.41
CA PRO A 66 -1.90 16.45 -26.15
C PRO A 66 -3.10 17.34 -25.77
N ASN A 67 -4.03 17.57 -26.70
CA ASN A 67 -5.27 18.31 -26.46
C ASN A 67 -6.49 17.40 -26.27
N SER A 68 -6.30 16.09 -26.19
CA SER A 68 -7.38 15.13 -26.06
C SER A 68 -8.18 15.31 -24.76
N GLU A 69 -9.37 14.73 -24.72
CA GLU A 69 -10.23 14.72 -23.52
C GLU A 69 -9.55 14.00 -22.35
N LEU A 70 -8.66 13.03 -22.61
CA LEU A 70 -7.84 12.37 -21.60
C LEU A 70 -7.09 13.40 -20.76
N TYR A 71 -6.36 14.30 -21.40
CA TYR A 71 -5.54 15.30 -20.69
C TYR A 71 -6.38 16.46 -20.15
N GLN A 72 -7.49 16.81 -20.81
CA GLN A 72 -8.45 17.79 -20.27
C GLN A 72 -9.09 17.31 -18.98
N HIS A 73 -9.32 16.01 -18.82
CA HIS A 73 -9.83 15.39 -17.57
C HIS A 73 -8.83 15.47 -16.42
N GLN A 74 -7.53 15.64 -16.71
CA GLN A 74 -6.44 15.68 -15.72
C GLN A 74 -6.48 14.47 -14.75
N PRO A 75 -6.42 13.22 -15.24
CA PRO A 75 -6.56 12.05 -14.41
C PRO A 75 -5.38 11.90 -13.45
N GLU A 76 -5.66 11.45 -12.24
CA GLU A 76 -4.64 10.99 -11.28
C GLU A 76 -4.22 9.54 -11.56
N ILE A 77 -5.13 8.77 -12.16
CA ILE A 77 -4.91 7.37 -12.52
C ILE A 77 -5.47 7.14 -13.92
N VAL A 78 -4.70 6.46 -14.77
CA VAL A 78 -5.13 5.98 -16.07
C VAL A 78 -5.18 4.45 -16.05
N VAL A 79 -6.33 3.87 -16.38
CA VAL A 79 -6.51 2.42 -16.52
C VAL A 79 -6.50 2.06 -18.00
N LEU A 80 -5.60 1.16 -18.38
CA LEU A 80 -5.47 0.64 -19.75
C LEU A 80 -6.01 -0.80 -19.81
N PHE A 81 -7.00 -1.03 -20.68
CA PHE A 81 -7.58 -2.34 -20.91
C PHE A 81 -7.42 -2.73 -22.39
N PHE A 82 -6.52 -3.68 -22.65
CA PHE A 82 -6.34 -4.34 -23.92
C PHE A 82 -6.98 -5.74 -23.82
N ALA A 83 -8.02 -5.98 -24.57
CA ALA A 83 -8.76 -7.24 -24.51
C ALA A 83 -8.04 -8.35 -25.25
N THR A 84 -7.87 -9.52 -24.61
CA THR A 84 -7.22 -10.69 -25.23
C THR A 84 -7.86 -11.11 -26.55
N HIS A 85 -9.18 -10.95 -26.67
CA HIS A 85 -9.90 -11.23 -27.92
C HIS A 85 -9.48 -10.30 -29.08
N LYS A 86 -9.23 -9.02 -28.78
CA LYS A 86 -8.71 -8.07 -29.77
C LYS A 86 -7.27 -8.39 -30.15
N LEU A 87 -6.45 -8.82 -29.18
CA LEU A 87 -5.10 -9.29 -29.46
C LEU A 87 -5.13 -10.52 -30.39
N LEU A 88 -5.98 -11.50 -30.13
CA LEU A 88 -6.16 -12.67 -31.00
C LEU A 88 -6.62 -12.25 -32.41
N ASN A 89 -7.60 -11.37 -32.52
CA ASN A 89 -8.03 -10.85 -33.82
C ASN A 89 -6.92 -10.13 -34.58
N ASN A 90 -6.08 -9.37 -33.89
CA ASN A 90 -4.94 -8.69 -34.50
C ASN A 90 -3.83 -9.66 -34.88
N TYR A 91 -3.57 -10.69 -34.06
CA TYR A 91 -2.63 -11.76 -34.35
C TYR A 91 -3.05 -12.55 -35.61
N ASN A 92 -4.33 -12.89 -35.76
CA ASN A 92 -4.85 -13.63 -36.90
C ASN A 92 -4.73 -12.88 -38.25
N LYS A 93 -4.56 -11.55 -38.22
CA LYS A 93 -4.30 -10.74 -39.42
C LYS A 93 -2.85 -10.73 -39.87
N LYS A 94 -1.92 -11.35 -39.07
CA LYS A 94 -0.50 -11.38 -39.34
C LYS A 94 -0.10 -12.65 -40.08
N ASN A 95 0.94 -12.56 -40.93
CA ASN A 95 1.55 -13.74 -41.50
C ASN A 95 2.39 -14.50 -40.44
N PRO A 96 2.81 -15.77 -40.69
CA PRO A 96 3.52 -16.56 -39.70
C PRO A 96 4.83 -15.94 -39.17
N GLU A 97 5.57 -15.20 -40.01
CA GLU A 97 6.79 -14.52 -39.61
C GLU A 97 6.47 -13.37 -38.62
N GLN A 98 5.42 -12.60 -38.89
CA GLN A 98 4.97 -11.52 -38.01
C GLN A 98 4.34 -12.05 -36.72
N GLN A 99 3.69 -13.22 -36.76
CA GLN A 99 3.12 -13.88 -35.58
C GLN A 99 4.21 -14.26 -34.57
N ALA A 100 5.40 -14.65 -35.01
CA ALA A 100 6.52 -14.98 -34.15
C ALA A 100 7.07 -13.78 -33.34
N PHE A 101 6.77 -12.55 -33.81
CA PHE A 101 7.19 -11.28 -33.17
C PHE A 101 5.97 -10.44 -32.72
N PHE A 102 4.82 -11.07 -32.53
CA PHE A 102 3.60 -10.35 -32.20
C PHE A 102 3.68 -9.66 -30.83
N ALA A 103 4.23 -10.34 -29.83
CA ALA A 103 4.42 -9.80 -28.50
C ALA A 103 5.28 -8.54 -28.52
N GLU A 104 6.44 -8.59 -29.18
CA GLU A 104 7.36 -7.47 -29.31
C GLU A 104 6.70 -6.25 -29.97
N SER A 105 5.96 -6.50 -31.05
CA SER A 105 5.26 -5.43 -31.77
C SER A 105 4.16 -4.78 -30.92
N HIS A 106 3.39 -5.58 -30.16
CA HIS A 106 2.36 -5.07 -29.25
C HIS A 106 2.98 -4.29 -28.09
N LEU A 107 4.02 -4.83 -27.46
CA LEU A 107 4.69 -4.25 -26.32
C LEU A 107 5.42 -2.94 -26.67
N ALA A 108 5.99 -2.84 -27.88
CA ALA A 108 6.59 -1.59 -28.35
C ALA A 108 5.55 -0.46 -28.40
N LYS A 109 4.37 -0.73 -28.95
CA LYS A 109 3.26 0.25 -28.99
C LYS A 109 2.75 0.60 -27.59
N LEU A 110 2.57 -0.42 -26.73
CA LEU A 110 2.13 -0.20 -25.36
C LEU A 110 3.13 0.69 -24.60
N LYS A 111 4.42 0.45 -24.77
CA LYS A 111 5.47 1.25 -24.12
C LYS A 111 5.46 2.71 -24.61
N GLU A 112 5.21 2.92 -25.89
CA GLU A 112 5.05 4.26 -26.46
C GLU A 112 3.82 4.98 -25.87
N VAL A 113 2.67 4.30 -25.78
CA VAL A 113 1.46 4.83 -25.13
C VAL A 113 1.73 5.20 -23.67
N ILE A 114 2.39 4.33 -22.91
CA ILE A 114 2.75 4.58 -21.51
C ILE A 114 3.64 5.84 -21.41
N SER A 115 4.70 5.92 -22.22
CA SER A 115 5.64 7.05 -22.19
C SER A 115 4.94 8.38 -22.48
N VAL A 116 4.10 8.42 -23.53
CA VAL A 116 3.39 9.64 -23.92
C VAL A 116 2.37 10.07 -22.85
N ILE A 117 1.65 9.11 -22.23
CA ILE A 117 0.74 9.44 -21.12
C ILE A 117 1.53 9.99 -19.92
N GLN A 118 2.69 9.42 -19.59
CA GLN A 118 3.51 9.89 -18.48
C GLN A 118 4.13 11.28 -18.76
N GLU A 119 4.47 11.58 -19.99
CA GLU A 119 4.99 12.89 -20.40
C GLU A 119 3.93 14.01 -20.33
N ASN A 120 2.68 13.70 -20.70
CA ASN A 120 1.60 14.68 -20.79
C ASN A 120 0.69 14.75 -19.55
N ALA A 121 0.68 13.71 -18.73
CA ALA A 121 -0.10 13.64 -17.50
C ALA A 121 0.76 13.12 -16.35
N ASN A 122 0.71 13.77 -15.20
CA ASN A 122 1.31 13.25 -13.96
C ASN A 122 0.41 12.18 -13.34
N ALA A 123 0.09 11.13 -14.12
CA ALA A 123 -0.84 10.08 -13.76
C ALA A 123 -0.12 8.75 -13.48
N LYS A 124 -0.67 7.98 -12.56
CA LYS A 124 -0.28 6.57 -12.37
C LYS A 124 -1.02 5.71 -13.37
N ILE A 125 -0.34 4.77 -14.00
CA ILE A 125 -0.92 3.90 -15.03
C ILE A 125 -1.14 2.51 -14.44
N ILE A 126 -2.38 2.03 -14.52
CA ILE A 126 -2.75 0.64 -14.21
C ILE A 126 -3.06 -0.04 -15.53
N CYS A 127 -2.32 -1.09 -15.87
CA CYS A 127 -2.57 -1.90 -17.05
C CYS A 127 -3.08 -3.28 -16.62
N TYR A 128 -4.17 -3.75 -17.23
CA TYR A 128 -4.60 -5.12 -17.05
C TYR A 128 -3.70 -6.06 -17.86
N ASN A 129 -3.25 -7.15 -17.23
CA ASN A 129 -2.62 -8.24 -17.97
C ASN A 129 -3.67 -9.07 -18.72
N GLN A 130 -3.21 -10.02 -19.53
CA GLN A 130 -4.03 -10.73 -20.50
C GLN A 130 -4.51 -12.07 -19.93
N PRO A 131 -5.81 -12.24 -19.62
CA PRO A 131 -6.40 -13.56 -19.40
C PRO A 131 -6.18 -14.49 -20.59
N GLU A 132 -5.87 -15.77 -20.35
CA GLU A 132 -5.50 -16.69 -21.42
C GLU A 132 -6.69 -17.09 -22.30
N ILE A 133 -6.44 -17.06 -23.61
CA ILE A 133 -7.23 -17.73 -24.62
C ILE A 133 -6.32 -18.74 -25.30
N ASP A 134 -6.57 -20.04 -25.08
CA ASP A 134 -5.95 -21.11 -25.84
C ASP A 134 -6.83 -21.41 -27.06
N ASP A 135 -6.33 -21.11 -28.25
CA ASP A 135 -7.00 -21.37 -29.52
C ASP A 135 -6.90 -22.83 -29.95
N THR A 136 -6.17 -23.64 -29.20
CA THR A 136 -5.94 -25.09 -29.41
C THR A 136 -5.34 -25.49 -30.76
N VAL A 137 -4.88 -24.52 -31.56
CA VAL A 137 -4.32 -24.80 -32.91
C VAL A 137 -3.14 -25.78 -32.83
N PHE A 138 -2.30 -25.64 -31.85
CA PHE A 138 -1.16 -26.56 -31.59
C PHE A 138 -1.39 -27.43 -30.33
N GLY A 139 -2.54 -27.33 -29.66
CA GLY A 139 -2.80 -28.01 -28.40
C GLY A 139 -1.68 -27.72 -27.39
N ASN A 140 -1.27 -28.73 -26.60
CA ASN A 140 -0.18 -28.56 -25.62
C ASN A 140 1.17 -28.17 -26.23
N PHE A 141 1.38 -28.41 -27.51
CA PHE A 141 2.60 -28.05 -28.21
C PHE A 141 2.74 -26.55 -28.48
N SER A 142 1.67 -25.78 -28.30
CA SER A 142 1.68 -24.30 -28.35
C SER A 142 2.80 -23.70 -27.51
N ASN A 143 3.14 -24.34 -26.38
CA ASN A 143 4.22 -23.89 -25.48
C ASN A 143 5.64 -23.99 -26.09
N SER A 144 5.79 -24.76 -27.14
CA SER A 144 7.08 -24.96 -27.85
C SER A 144 7.11 -24.28 -29.22
N VAL A 145 6.05 -23.58 -29.60
CA VAL A 145 5.94 -22.90 -30.91
C VAL A 145 5.93 -21.38 -30.69
N PRO A 146 7.06 -20.67 -30.91
CA PRO A 146 7.15 -19.23 -30.67
C PRO A 146 6.13 -18.40 -31.45
N SER A 147 5.68 -18.89 -32.63
CA SER A 147 4.64 -18.22 -33.40
C SER A 147 3.21 -18.53 -32.96
N SER A 148 2.97 -19.43 -31.98
CA SER A 148 1.61 -19.69 -31.50
C SER A 148 1.06 -18.50 -30.69
N PHE A 149 -0.27 -18.29 -30.74
CA PHE A 149 -0.89 -17.21 -29.99
C PHE A 149 -0.68 -17.34 -28.47
N LEU A 150 -0.84 -18.55 -27.93
CA LEU A 150 -0.66 -18.79 -26.51
C LEU A 150 0.76 -18.45 -26.03
N TYR A 151 1.79 -18.82 -26.81
CA TYR A 151 3.18 -18.46 -26.50
C TYR A 151 3.38 -16.94 -26.48
N GLN A 152 2.87 -16.25 -27.51
CA GLN A 152 2.97 -14.80 -27.62
C GLN A 152 2.21 -14.07 -26.49
N LEU A 153 1.04 -14.59 -26.10
CA LEU A 153 0.23 -14.03 -25.01
C LEU A 153 0.95 -14.14 -23.66
N ARG A 154 1.53 -15.30 -23.36
CA ARG A 154 2.33 -15.51 -22.15
C ARG A 154 3.56 -14.63 -22.12
N LYS A 155 4.20 -14.43 -23.27
CA LYS A 155 5.33 -13.50 -23.42
C LYS A 155 4.89 -12.05 -23.14
N ILE A 156 3.74 -11.61 -23.64
CA ILE A 156 3.17 -10.28 -23.30
C ILE A 156 3.02 -10.16 -21.78
N ASN A 157 2.41 -11.13 -21.10
CA ASN A 157 2.21 -11.08 -19.66
C ASN A 157 3.52 -11.05 -18.88
N LEU A 158 4.53 -11.80 -19.29
CA LEU A 158 5.87 -11.77 -18.69
C LEU A 158 6.51 -10.39 -18.84
N GLU A 159 6.44 -9.81 -20.03
CA GLU A 159 7.05 -8.50 -20.29
C GLU A 159 6.29 -7.35 -19.58
N LEU A 160 4.98 -7.48 -19.35
CA LEU A 160 4.24 -6.54 -18.51
C LEU A 160 4.77 -6.52 -17.07
N MET A 161 5.18 -7.68 -16.52
CA MET A 161 5.83 -7.74 -15.21
C MET A 161 7.20 -7.03 -15.23
N ASN A 162 8.01 -7.25 -16.29
CA ASN A 162 9.27 -6.55 -16.48
C ASN A 162 9.08 -5.02 -16.61
N PHE A 163 7.98 -4.58 -17.25
CA PHE A 163 7.65 -3.15 -17.32
C PHE A 163 7.32 -2.59 -15.94
N ALA A 164 6.52 -3.31 -15.13
CA ALA A 164 6.17 -2.90 -13.79
C ALA A 164 7.38 -2.80 -12.85
N GLU A 165 8.43 -3.58 -13.09
CA GLU A 165 9.70 -3.49 -12.37
C GLU A 165 10.53 -2.26 -12.78
N ASN A 166 10.51 -1.89 -14.06
CA ASN A 166 11.46 -0.94 -14.64
C ASN A 166 10.86 0.42 -15.01
N ILE A 167 9.54 0.54 -15.09
CA ILE A 167 8.84 1.79 -15.44
C ILE A 167 8.15 2.34 -14.19
N GLY A 168 8.60 3.49 -13.72
CA GLY A 168 7.96 4.19 -12.59
C GLY A 168 6.49 4.54 -12.90
N ASN A 169 5.65 4.56 -11.88
CA ASN A 169 4.23 4.89 -11.99
C ASN A 169 3.40 3.96 -12.92
N PHE A 170 3.92 2.77 -13.20
CA PHE A 170 3.24 1.73 -13.97
C PHE A 170 2.96 0.50 -13.10
N TYR A 171 1.73 0.03 -13.08
CA TYR A 171 1.24 -1.07 -12.24
C TYR A 171 0.43 -2.06 -13.06
N VAL A 172 0.59 -3.35 -12.77
CA VAL A 172 -0.21 -4.40 -13.40
C VAL A 172 -1.33 -4.83 -12.46
N CYS A 173 -2.57 -4.81 -12.94
CA CYS A 173 -3.70 -5.46 -12.29
C CYS A 173 -3.92 -6.83 -12.93
N ASP A 174 -3.77 -7.89 -12.14
CA ASP A 174 -3.67 -9.27 -12.63
C ASP A 174 -5.03 -9.92 -12.88
N LEU A 175 -5.54 -9.78 -14.12
CA LEU A 175 -6.76 -10.46 -14.58
C LEU A 175 -6.54 -11.96 -14.84
N SER A 176 -5.32 -12.40 -15.11
CA SER A 176 -5.03 -13.83 -15.27
C SER A 176 -5.23 -14.58 -13.96
N SER A 177 -4.89 -13.95 -12.82
CA SER A 177 -5.19 -14.50 -11.49
C SER A 177 -6.70 -14.56 -11.23
N VAL A 178 -7.46 -13.56 -11.66
CA VAL A 178 -8.93 -13.59 -11.57
C VAL A 178 -9.48 -14.75 -12.40
N GLN A 179 -9.05 -14.89 -13.66
CA GLN A 179 -9.46 -15.99 -14.53
C GLN A 179 -9.15 -17.37 -13.93
N ASN A 180 -7.96 -17.53 -13.35
CA ASN A 180 -7.57 -18.80 -12.71
C ASN A 180 -8.54 -19.21 -11.59
N ARG A 181 -9.06 -18.25 -10.85
CA ARG A 181 -10.00 -18.49 -9.75
C ARG A 181 -11.44 -18.73 -10.22
N VAL A 182 -11.95 -17.90 -11.13
CA VAL A 182 -13.36 -17.98 -11.56
C VAL A 182 -13.59 -18.96 -12.72
N GLY A 183 -12.53 -19.31 -13.43
CA GLY A 183 -12.56 -20.11 -14.62
C GLY A 183 -12.91 -19.30 -15.90
N ARG A 184 -12.45 -19.81 -17.05
CA ARG A 184 -12.62 -19.14 -18.36
C ARG A 184 -14.10 -18.90 -18.71
N ASN A 185 -14.98 -19.87 -18.42
CA ASN A 185 -16.40 -19.78 -18.79
C ASN A 185 -17.15 -18.72 -17.99
N THR A 186 -16.70 -18.43 -16.76
CA THR A 186 -17.24 -17.31 -15.98
C THR A 186 -16.61 -15.98 -16.41
N MET A 187 -15.32 -15.99 -16.79
CA MET A 187 -14.61 -14.78 -17.23
C MET A 187 -15.16 -14.22 -18.53
N PHE A 188 -15.48 -15.09 -19.51
CA PHE A 188 -15.89 -14.72 -20.87
C PHE A 188 -17.22 -15.35 -21.24
N GLN A 189 -18.07 -14.56 -21.91
CA GLN A 189 -19.33 -15.03 -22.47
C GLN A 189 -19.34 -14.79 -23.99
N PRO A 190 -19.04 -15.80 -24.84
CA PRO A 190 -18.85 -15.62 -26.25
C PRO A 190 -20.08 -15.00 -26.97
N SER A 191 -21.31 -15.37 -26.57
CA SER A 191 -22.53 -14.82 -27.15
C SER A 191 -22.67 -13.30 -26.90
N ILE A 192 -22.23 -12.81 -25.74
CA ILE A 192 -22.24 -11.38 -25.43
C ILE A 192 -21.14 -10.68 -26.21
N TYR A 193 -19.92 -11.24 -26.21
CA TYR A 193 -18.79 -10.66 -26.94
C TYR A 193 -19.12 -10.47 -28.43
N ILE A 194 -19.63 -11.50 -29.10
CA ILE A 194 -19.93 -11.45 -30.55
C ILE A 194 -20.97 -10.38 -30.88
N ASN A 195 -21.94 -10.14 -30.00
CA ASN A 195 -23.04 -9.20 -30.28
C ASN A 195 -22.75 -7.77 -29.78
N THR A 196 -21.87 -7.57 -28.81
CA THR A 196 -21.74 -6.28 -28.12
C THR A 196 -20.29 -5.80 -27.96
N GLU A 197 -19.31 -6.57 -28.40
CA GLU A 197 -17.87 -6.33 -28.16
C GLU A 197 -17.50 -6.28 -26.67
N MET A 198 -18.38 -6.71 -25.78
CA MET A 198 -18.11 -6.81 -24.35
C MET A 198 -17.40 -8.14 -24.05
N VAL A 199 -16.12 -8.07 -23.74
CA VAL A 199 -15.27 -9.25 -23.55
C VAL A 199 -15.47 -9.87 -22.17
N LEU A 200 -15.53 -9.05 -21.13
CA LEU A 200 -15.68 -9.50 -19.74
C LEU A 200 -17.16 -9.76 -19.41
N SER A 201 -17.46 -10.89 -18.79
CA SER A 201 -18.83 -11.17 -18.33
C SER A 201 -19.25 -10.23 -17.20
N ILE A 202 -20.55 -9.99 -17.05
CA ILE A 202 -21.10 -9.16 -15.97
C ILE A 202 -20.77 -9.79 -14.60
N GLU A 203 -20.71 -11.12 -14.52
CA GLU A 203 -20.48 -11.86 -13.28
C GLU A 203 -19.06 -11.64 -12.70
N VAL A 204 -18.06 -11.44 -13.57
CA VAL A 204 -16.68 -11.24 -13.13
C VAL A 204 -16.34 -9.78 -12.82
N LEU A 205 -17.15 -8.81 -13.30
CA LEU A 205 -16.86 -7.39 -13.13
C LEU A 205 -16.72 -6.95 -11.67
N PRO A 206 -17.49 -7.45 -10.69
CA PRO A 206 -17.29 -7.09 -9.28
C PRO A 206 -15.91 -7.47 -8.77
N GLU A 207 -15.40 -8.65 -9.16
CA GLU A 207 -14.08 -9.09 -8.76
C GLU A 207 -12.96 -8.25 -9.39
N ILE A 208 -13.08 -7.92 -10.67
CA ILE A 208 -12.13 -7.05 -11.37
C ILE A 208 -12.16 -5.65 -10.75
N ALA A 209 -13.32 -5.13 -10.45
CA ALA A 209 -13.46 -3.84 -9.79
C ALA A 209 -12.85 -3.84 -8.40
N ALA A 210 -13.06 -4.89 -7.60
CA ALA A 210 -12.46 -5.03 -6.27
C ALA A 210 -10.92 -5.06 -6.35
N ARG A 211 -10.34 -5.83 -7.29
CA ARG A 211 -8.87 -5.89 -7.50
C ARG A 211 -8.31 -4.54 -7.93
N THR A 212 -8.97 -3.89 -8.89
CA THR A 212 -8.54 -2.57 -9.36
C THR A 212 -8.62 -1.53 -8.25
N MET A 213 -9.73 -1.50 -7.51
CA MET A 213 -9.91 -0.52 -6.44
C MET A 213 -9.05 -0.81 -5.21
N SER A 214 -8.65 -2.07 -4.95
CA SER A 214 -7.65 -2.40 -3.95
C SER A 214 -6.29 -1.78 -4.30
N LEU A 215 -5.87 -1.89 -5.57
CA LEU A 215 -4.65 -1.28 -6.06
C LEU A 215 -4.72 0.26 -5.99
N VAL A 216 -5.85 0.85 -6.42
CA VAL A 216 -6.12 2.29 -6.31
C VAL A 216 -6.07 2.75 -4.84
N ALA A 217 -6.66 1.99 -3.92
CA ALA A 217 -6.62 2.27 -2.49
C ALA A 217 -5.20 2.24 -1.93
N ALA A 218 -4.41 1.24 -2.33
CA ALA A 218 -3.00 1.12 -1.95
C ALA A 218 -2.18 2.32 -2.46
N LEU A 219 -2.37 2.74 -3.72
CA LEU A 219 -1.75 3.94 -4.31
C LEU A 219 -2.13 5.23 -3.57
N ASN A 220 -3.26 5.22 -2.89
CA ASN A 220 -3.75 6.32 -2.06
C ASN A 220 -3.44 6.13 -0.55
N GLY A 221 -2.55 5.18 -0.18
CA GLY A 221 -2.09 4.97 1.18
C GLY A 221 -3.09 4.27 2.11
N LYS A 222 -4.17 3.70 1.57
CA LYS A 222 -5.12 2.86 2.33
C LYS A 222 -4.61 1.41 2.36
N LEU A 223 -3.67 1.14 3.26
CA LEU A 223 -2.98 -0.15 3.39
C LEU A 223 -3.30 -0.82 4.71
N LYS A 224 -3.47 -2.14 4.70
CA LYS A 224 -3.43 -2.95 5.92
C LYS A 224 -1.97 -3.16 6.35
N LYS A 225 -1.68 -2.88 7.62
CA LYS A 225 -0.32 -2.84 8.17
C LYS A 225 -0.10 -3.86 9.26
N CYS A 226 -1.18 -4.38 9.87
CA CYS A 226 -1.12 -5.28 11.00
C CYS A 226 -2.10 -6.44 10.82
N LEU A 227 -1.62 -7.63 11.11
CA LEU A 227 -2.42 -8.85 11.23
C LEU A 227 -2.39 -9.28 12.70
N ILE A 228 -3.56 -9.32 13.32
CA ILE A 228 -3.76 -9.77 14.70
C ILE A 228 -4.37 -11.17 14.63
N LEU A 229 -3.71 -12.13 15.27
CA LEU A 229 -4.08 -13.53 15.28
C LEU A 229 -4.65 -13.91 16.63
N ASP A 230 -5.79 -14.59 16.65
CA ASP A 230 -6.13 -15.47 17.74
C ASP A 230 -5.28 -16.73 17.67
N LEU A 231 -5.31 -17.56 18.71
CA LEU A 231 -4.44 -18.75 18.82
C LEU A 231 -5.24 -20.05 18.62
N ASP A 232 -6.07 -20.42 19.59
CA ASP A 232 -6.82 -21.68 19.59
C ASP A 232 -7.78 -21.74 18.38
N ASN A 233 -7.76 -22.84 17.64
CA ASN A 233 -8.52 -23.06 16.40
C ASN A 233 -8.33 -22.00 15.29
N THR A 234 -7.39 -21.08 15.48
CA THR A 234 -7.02 -20.08 14.48
C THR A 234 -5.57 -20.24 14.03
N THR A 235 -4.61 -20.22 14.96
CA THR A 235 -3.17 -20.38 14.68
C THR A 235 -2.72 -21.85 14.77
N TRP A 236 -3.38 -22.63 15.59
CA TRP A 236 -3.30 -24.08 15.69
C TRP A 236 -4.68 -24.67 15.97
N GLY A 237 -4.89 -25.95 15.73
CA GLY A 237 -6.12 -26.64 16.08
C GLY A 237 -6.09 -27.13 17.55
N GLY A 238 -7.24 -27.06 18.22
CA GLY A 238 -7.38 -27.39 19.63
C GLY A 238 -7.18 -26.18 20.54
N ILE A 239 -7.30 -26.44 21.85
CA ILE A 239 -7.24 -25.45 22.95
C ILE A 239 -6.02 -25.75 23.80
N ILE A 240 -5.02 -24.86 23.77
CA ILE A 240 -3.72 -25.11 24.44
C ILE A 240 -3.88 -25.39 25.95
N GLY A 241 -4.84 -24.73 26.61
CA GLY A 241 -5.09 -24.88 28.03
C GLY A 241 -5.65 -26.26 28.43
N ASP A 242 -6.38 -26.89 27.51
CA ASP A 242 -7.06 -28.18 27.74
C ASP A 242 -6.25 -29.35 27.14
N ASP A 243 -5.75 -29.17 25.92
CA ASP A 243 -5.08 -30.21 25.13
C ASP A 243 -3.58 -30.33 25.46
N GLY A 244 -2.96 -29.25 25.90
CA GLY A 244 -1.52 -29.15 26.09
C GLY A 244 -0.73 -29.13 24.78
N ILE A 245 0.56 -28.80 24.88
CA ILE A 245 1.46 -28.60 23.71
C ILE A 245 1.58 -29.86 22.83
N GLU A 246 1.48 -31.05 23.38
CA GLU A 246 1.65 -32.32 22.65
C GLU A 246 0.43 -32.66 21.77
N ASN A 247 -0.75 -32.08 22.05
CA ASN A 247 -2.00 -32.45 21.40
C ASN A 247 -2.60 -31.33 20.52
N ILE A 248 -2.05 -30.11 20.54
CA ILE A 248 -2.47 -29.10 19.57
C ILE A 248 -2.15 -29.57 18.17
N GLN A 249 -3.01 -29.22 17.22
CA GLN A 249 -2.89 -29.68 15.84
C GLN A 249 -2.13 -28.62 15.01
N VAL A 250 -0.87 -28.91 14.77
CA VAL A 250 0.03 -28.16 13.88
C VAL A 250 1.04 -29.16 13.29
N GLY A 251 1.51 -28.92 12.06
CA GLY A 251 2.47 -29.80 11.38
C GLY A 251 2.04 -30.16 9.97
N SER A 252 2.67 -31.18 9.39
CA SER A 252 2.53 -31.53 7.97
C SER A 252 1.36 -32.45 7.65
N LEU A 253 0.65 -32.99 8.64
CA LEU A 253 -0.37 -34.01 8.46
C LEU A 253 -1.75 -33.55 8.97
N GLY A 254 -2.78 -34.12 8.34
CA GLY A 254 -4.17 -33.87 8.75
C GLY A 254 -4.54 -32.39 8.74
N ILE A 255 -5.45 -32.02 9.66
CA ILE A 255 -5.90 -30.62 9.78
C ILE A 255 -4.79 -29.68 10.29
N GLY A 256 -3.79 -30.22 10.99
CA GLY A 256 -2.61 -29.46 11.44
C GLY A 256 -1.87 -28.77 10.27
N LYS A 257 -1.93 -29.37 9.07
CA LYS A 257 -1.35 -28.78 7.86
C LYS A 257 -2.02 -27.45 7.49
N ALA A 258 -3.34 -27.31 7.64
CA ALA A 258 -4.05 -26.07 7.33
C ALA A 258 -3.54 -24.91 8.19
N PHE A 259 -3.36 -25.13 9.48
CA PHE A 259 -2.81 -24.12 10.39
C PHE A 259 -1.34 -23.81 10.09
N THR A 260 -0.56 -24.82 9.74
CA THR A 260 0.85 -24.63 9.34
C THR A 260 0.96 -23.78 8.07
N GLU A 261 0.12 -24.02 7.07
CA GLU A 261 0.08 -23.22 5.84
C GLU A 261 -0.36 -21.76 6.12
N LEU A 262 -1.34 -21.54 7.00
CA LEU A 262 -1.73 -20.22 7.46
C LEU A 262 -0.56 -19.50 8.16
N GLN A 263 0.19 -20.20 9.02
CA GLN A 263 1.38 -19.62 9.65
C GLN A 263 2.46 -19.26 8.63
N HIS A 264 2.68 -20.09 7.62
CA HIS A 264 3.60 -19.77 6.52
C HIS A 264 3.18 -18.51 5.76
N TRP A 265 1.89 -18.35 5.48
CA TRP A 265 1.35 -17.16 4.86
C TRP A 265 1.55 -15.92 5.75
N ALA A 266 1.21 -16.00 7.03
CA ALA A 266 1.42 -14.92 7.99
C ALA A 266 2.91 -14.53 8.07
N LYS A 267 3.82 -15.51 8.09
CA LYS A 267 5.27 -15.26 8.08
C LYS A 267 5.76 -14.57 6.80
N LYS A 268 5.22 -14.93 5.64
CA LYS A 268 5.50 -14.22 4.37
C LYS A 268 5.00 -12.76 4.43
N LEU A 269 3.82 -12.52 5.00
CA LEU A 269 3.31 -11.16 5.23
C LEU A 269 4.23 -10.37 6.16
N LYS A 270 4.69 -10.97 7.25
CA LYS A 270 5.67 -10.36 8.18
C LYS A 270 6.96 -9.99 7.47
N ASN A 271 7.50 -10.88 6.65
CA ASN A 271 8.74 -10.62 5.90
C ASN A 271 8.56 -9.47 4.87
N ARG A 272 7.34 -9.24 4.41
CA ARG A 272 6.96 -8.09 3.58
C ARG A 272 6.68 -6.82 4.40
N GLY A 273 6.76 -6.88 5.72
CA GLY A 273 6.59 -5.74 6.63
C GLY A 273 5.17 -5.52 7.15
N VAL A 274 4.30 -6.53 7.10
CA VAL A 274 3.07 -6.56 7.89
C VAL A 274 3.42 -6.94 9.32
N ILE A 275 2.91 -6.19 10.28
CA ILE A 275 3.17 -6.42 11.70
C ILE A 275 2.28 -7.57 12.17
N LEU A 276 2.86 -8.60 12.78
CA LEU A 276 2.08 -9.66 13.40
C LEU A 276 1.90 -9.37 14.89
N CYS A 277 0.67 -9.56 15.38
CA CYS A 277 0.32 -9.49 16.79
C CYS A 277 -0.54 -10.68 17.18
N VAL A 278 -0.56 -10.99 18.46
CA VAL A 278 -1.42 -12.00 19.06
C VAL A 278 -2.42 -11.34 19.99
N CYS A 279 -3.69 -11.75 19.89
CA CYS A 279 -4.76 -11.39 20.81
C CYS A 279 -5.61 -12.61 21.11
N SER A 280 -5.37 -13.27 22.25
CA SER A 280 -6.02 -14.52 22.61
C SER A 280 -6.53 -14.54 24.05
N LYS A 281 -7.59 -15.27 24.30
CA LYS A 281 -8.11 -15.58 25.65
C LYS A 281 -7.42 -16.81 26.20
N ASN A 282 -6.24 -16.62 26.75
CA ASN A 282 -5.39 -17.69 27.28
C ASN A 282 -4.51 -17.19 28.42
N THR A 283 -3.96 -18.11 29.18
CA THR A 283 -2.90 -17.80 30.14
C THR A 283 -1.59 -17.58 29.36
N GLU A 284 -0.96 -16.42 29.53
CA GLU A 284 0.14 -15.95 28.69
C GLU A 284 1.30 -16.94 28.53
N HIS A 285 1.75 -17.58 29.64
CA HIS A 285 2.88 -18.52 29.57
C HIS A 285 2.52 -19.79 28.78
N LEU A 286 1.26 -20.30 28.89
CA LEU A 286 0.80 -21.43 28.10
C LEU A 286 0.68 -21.06 26.62
N ALA A 287 0.16 -19.86 26.32
CA ALA A 287 0.01 -19.36 24.97
C ALA A 287 1.36 -19.15 24.23
N LYS A 288 2.43 -18.84 24.97
CA LYS A 288 3.78 -18.66 24.42
C LYS A 288 4.52 -19.98 24.20
N GLU A 289 4.19 -21.00 24.97
CA GLU A 289 4.91 -22.27 24.95
C GLU A 289 5.00 -22.92 23.56
N PRO A 290 3.94 -22.98 22.72
CA PRO A 290 4.05 -23.52 21.37
C PRO A 290 5.04 -22.74 20.48
N PHE A 291 5.10 -21.42 20.58
CA PHE A 291 6.04 -20.60 19.82
C PHE A 291 7.50 -20.85 20.20
N GLU A 292 7.75 -21.26 21.42
CA GLU A 292 9.09 -21.51 21.96
C GLU A 292 9.53 -22.96 21.74
N LYS A 293 8.64 -23.93 21.95
CA LYS A 293 9.01 -25.33 22.13
C LYS A 293 8.47 -26.28 21.06
N HIS A 294 7.27 -25.99 20.47
CA HIS A 294 6.69 -26.94 19.53
C HIS A 294 7.51 -27.02 18.23
N PRO A 295 7.98 -28.21 17.80
CA PRO A 295 8.88 -28.35 16.66
C PRO A 295 8.25 -27.89 15.34
N ASP A 296 6.96 -28.15 15.13
CA ASP A 296 6.25 -27.89 13.88
C ASP A 296 5.65 -26.47 13.79
N MET A 297 5.76 -25.65 14.86
CA MET A 297 5.37 -24.24 14.78
C MET A 297 6.28 -23.46 13.84
N VAL A 298 5.66 -22.78 12.87
CA VAL A 298 6.36 -21.92 11.89
C VAL A 298 6.62 -20.52 12.45
N LEU A 299 5.63 -19.97 13.14
CA LEU A 299 5.76 -18.69 13.83
C LEU A 299 6.52 -18.86 15.12
N ARG A 300 7.41 -17.91 15.44
CA ARG A 300 8.18 -17.85 16.69
C ARG A 300 7.88 -16.52 17.39
N LEU A 301 8.23 -16.39 18.66
CA LEU A 301 7.99 -15.16 19.43
C LEU A 301 8.63 -13.94 18.76
N ASP A 302 9.79 -14.11 18.10
CA ASP A 302 10.47 -13.05 17.35
C ASP A 302 9.70 -12.57 16.11
N ASP A 303 8.70 -13.33 15.65
CA ASP A 303 7.82 -12.90 14.56
C ASP A 303 6.68 -12.00 15.05
N ILE A 304 6.41 -11.95 16.36
CA ILE A 304 5.28 -11.25 16.96
C ILE A 304 5.71 -9.93 17.58
N ALA A 305 5.13 -8.83 17.15
CA ALA A 305 5.47 -7.49 17.63
C ALA A 305 4.85 -7.19 19.01
N VAL A 306 3.59 -7.59 19.20
CA VAL A 306 2.84 -7.43 20.46
C VAL A 306 2.10 -8.71 20.74
N PHE A 307 2.35 -9.31 21.91
CA PHE A 307 1.72 -10.56 22.34
C PHE A 307 0.80 -10.27 23.54
N VAL A 308 -0.49 -10.42 23.35
CA VAL A 308 -1.50 -10.24 24.41
C VAL A 308 -2.31 -11.52 24.57
N ALA A 309 -2.11 -12.22 25.67
CA ALA A 309 -2.88 -13.38 26.05
C ALA A 309 -3.34 -13.22 27.50
N ASN A 310 -4.62 -13.01 27.69
CA ASN A 310 -5.26 -12.86 29.00
C ASN A 310 -6.77 -13.14 28.85
N TRP A 311 -7.49 -13.12 29.95
CA TRP A 311 -8.94 -13.42 30.00
C TRP A 311 -9.83 -12.16 29.85
N GLU A 312 -9.22 -11.01 29.49
CA GLU A 312 -9.95 -9.78 29.24
C GLU A 312 -10.65 -9.79 27.87
N ASN A 313 -11.49 -8.78 27.65
CA ASN A 313 -12.19 -8.60 26.39
C ASN A 313 -11.20 -8.37 25.22
N LYS A 314 -11.35 -9.13 24.13
CA LYS A 314 -10.48 -9.00 22.95
C LYS A 314 -10.50 -7.59 22.34
N ALA A 315 -11.62 -6.86 22.38
CA ALA A 315 -11.68 -5.48 21.89
C ALA A 315 -10.77 -4.55 22.70
N ASP A 316 -10.71 -4.70 24.03
CA ASP A 316 -9.83 -3.90 24.88
C ASP A 316 -8.36 -4.25 24.67
N ASN A 317 -8.06 -5.53 24.50
CA ASN A 317 -6.73 -6.03 24.14
C ASN A 317 -6.27 -5.50 22.79
N ILE A 318 -7.15 -5.43 21.79
CA ILE A 318 -6.84 -4.84 20.47
C ILE A 318 -6.64 -3.32 20.59
N ARG A 319 -7.37 -2.60 21.44
CA ARG A 319 -7.10 -1.19 21.74
C ARG A 319 -5.72 -1.01 22.36
N HIS A 320 -5.33 -1.89 23.26
CA HIS A 320 -3.96 -1.89 23.81
C HIS A 320 -2.91 -2.12 22.72
N ILE A 321 -3.08 -3.12 21.85
CA ILE A 321 -2.20 -3.36 20.70
C ILE A 321 -2.11 -2.10 19.82
N GLN A 322 -3.24 -1.47 19.54
CA GLN A 322 -3.31 -0.23 18.76
C GLN A 322 -2.49 0.91 19.40
N GLN A 323 -2.60 1.08 20.71
CA GLN A 323 -1.82 2.09 21.45
C GLN A 323 -0.31 1.83 21.35
N VAL A 324 0.12 0.58 21.50
CA VAL A 324 1.53 0.18 21.40
C VAL A 324 2.06 0.43 19.98
N LEU A 325 1.29 0.06 18.96
CA LEU A 325 1.71 0.21 17.56
C LEU A 325 1.55 1.64 17.03
N ASN A 326 0.70 2.44 17.65
CA ASN A 326 0.34 3.78 17.22
C ASN A 326 -0.08 3.84 15.73
N ILE A 327 -0.96 2.93 15.30
CA ILE A 327 -1.53 2.88 13.95
C ILE A 327 -3.06 2.87 14.02
N GLY A 328 -3.75 3.33 12.97
CA GLY A 328 -5.22 3.34 12.95
C GLY A 328 -5.82 1.93 12.84
N PHE A 329 -7.00 1.71 13.43
CA PHE A 329 -7.74 0.45 13.35
C PHE A 329 -8.06 0.05 11.90
N ASP A 330 -8.25 1.01 11.02
CA ASP A 330 -8.48 0.80 9.59
C ASP A 330 -7.30 0.12 8.88
N SER A 331 -6.11 0.13 9.49
CA SER A 331 -4.92 -0.57 9.01
C SER A 331 -4.72 -1.96 9.64
N MET A 332 -5.67 -2.43 10.47
CA MET A 332 -5.59 -3.71 11.17
C MET A 332 -6.56 -4.73 10.59
N VAL A 333 -6.13 -5.99 10.62
CA VAL A 333 -6.95 -7.17 10.32
C VAL A 333 -6.89 -8.08 11.53
N PHE A 334 -8.03 -8.57 12.00
CA PHE A 334 -8.12 -9.51 13.10
C PHE A 334 -8.73 -10.83 12.62
N LEU A 335 -8.02 -11.92 12.85
CA LEU A 335 -8.46 -13.28 12.53
C LEU A 335 -8.79 -14.04 13.80
N ASP A 336 -9.95 -14.67 13.82
CA ASP A 336 -10.49 -15.42 14.94
C ASP A 336 -11.53 -16.44 14.41
N ASP A 337 -11.48 -17.69 14.85
CA ASP A 337 -12.43 -18.72 14.44
C ASP A 337 -13.81 -18.53 15.06
N ASN A 338 -13.88 -17.90 16.26
CA ASN A 338 -15.10 -17.77 17.03
C ASN A 338 -15.98 -16.61 16.52
N PRO A 339 -17.20 -16.87 16.00
CA PRO A 339 -18.10 -15.83 15.51
C PRO A 339 -18.49 -14.79 16.56
N PHE A 340 -18.58 -15.20 17.84
CA PHE A 340 -18.92 -14.30 18.95
C PHE A 340 -17.80 -13.26 19.15
N GLU A 341 -16.54 -13.68 19.17
CA GLU A 341 -15.40 -12.79 19.34
C GLU A 341 -15.24 -11.87 18.11
N ARG A 342 -15.44 -12.41 16.90
CA ARG A 342 -15.44 -11.58 15.67
C ARG A 342 -16.50 -10.47 15.73
N ASN A 343 -17.74 -10.80 16.11
CA ASN A 343 -18.82 -9.82 16.22
C ASN A 343 -18.54 -8.80 17.32
N LEU A 344 -18.05 -9.25 18.48
CA LEU A 344 -17.67 -8.38 19.58
C LEU A 344 -16.65 -7.33 19.13
N VAL A 345 -15.60 -7.76 18.45
CA VAL A 345 -14.54 -6.84 17.95
C VAL A 345 -15.11 -5.90 16.90
N ARG A 346 -15.90 -6.39 15.95
CA ARG A 346 -16.50 -5.59 14.88
C ARG A 346 -17.42 -4.49 15.40
N GLU A 347 -18.24 -4.79 16.40
CA GLU A 347 -19.18 -3.83 17.02
C GLU A 347 -18.47 -2.79 17.89
N ASN A 348 -17.39 -3.18 18.57
CA ASN A 348 -16.72 -2.30 19.54
C ASN A 348 -15.53 -1.53 18.95
N ILE A 349 -15.02 -1.91 17.77
CA ILE A 349 -13.89 -1.25 17.13
C ILE A 349 -14.25 -0.88 15.68
N PRO A 350 -14.87 0.27 15.46
CA PRO A 350 -15.17 0.73 14.11
C PRO A 350 -13.89 0.85 13.26
N GLY A 351 -13.94 0.34 12.03
CA GLY A 351 -12.86 0.46 11.05
C GLY A 351 -11.87 -0.72 11.01
N ILE A 352 -11.81 -1.56 12.06
CA ILE A 352 -11.01 -2.79 11.98
C ILE A 352 -11.62 -3.76 10.96
N THR A 353 -10.76 -4.47 10.22
CA THR A 353 -11.22 -5.53 9.31
C THR A 353 -11.24 -6.87 10.05
N VAL A 354 -12.40 -7.50 10.10
CA VAL A 354 -12.60 -8.80 10.74
C VAL A 354 -13.26 -9.76 9.74
N PRO A 355 -12.46 -10.55 9.00
CA PRO A 355 -12.99 -11.53 8.03
C PRO A 355 -13.87 -12.60 8.69
N GLU A 356 -14.88 -13.08 7.97
CA GLU A 356 -15.67 -14.25 8.37
C GLU A 356 -14.92 -15.51 7.96
N LEU A 357 -14.08 -16.06 8.85
CA LEU A 357 -13.41 -17.31 8.55
C LEU A 357 -14.43 -18.43 8.32
N PRO A 358 -14.20 -19.31 7.33
CA PRO A 358 -14.98 -20.53 7.14
C PRO A 358 -15.00 -21.40 8.41
N GLU A 359 -15.94 -22.34 8.51
CA GLU A 359 -15.99 -23.30 9.62
C GLU A 359 -14.85 -24.33 9.53
N ASP A 360 -14.51 -24.74 8.30
CA ASP A 360 -13.40 -25.67 8.06
C ASP A 360 -12.06 -24.92 7.94
N PRO A 361 -11.09 -25.17 8.84
CA PRO A 361 -9.77 -24.55 8.76
C PRO A 361 -9.02 -24.82 7.44
N ALA A 362 -9.33 -25.91 6.75
CA ALA A 362 -8.75 -26.22 5.44
C ALA A 362 -9.09 -25.15 4.38
N GLU A 363 -10.15 -24.39 4.56
CA GLU A 363 -10.60 -23.33 3.65
C GLU A 363 -10.08 -21.94 4.04
N TYR A 364 -9.45 -21.76 5.22
CA TYR A 364 -9.03 -20.44 5.73
C TYR A 364 -8.13 -19.72 4.73
N LEU A 365 -7.10 -20.39 4.26
CA LEU A 365 -6.08 -19.75 3.44
C LEU A 365 -6.61 -19.35 2.07
N GLU A 366 -7.38 -20.21 1.40
CA GLU A 366 -7.98 -19.92 0.11
C GLU A 366 -8.99 -18.77 0.22
N TYR A 367 -9.78 -18.75 1.28
CA TYR A 367 -10.68 -17.62 1.56
C TYR A 367 -9.92 -16.31 1.75
N LEU A 368 -8.82 -16.31 2.52
CA LEU A 368 -7.99 -15.11 2.73
C LEU A 368 -7.29 -14.65 1.45
N TYR A 369 -6.89 -15.56 0.56
CA TYR A 369 -6.37 -15.22 -0.77
C TYR A 369 -7.41 -14.50 -1.62
N CYS A 370 -8.67 -14.96 -1.56
CA CYS A 370 -9.77 -14.31 -2.29
C CYS A 370 -10.01 -12.87 -1.82
N LEU A 371 -9.86 -12.58 -0.53
CA LEU A 371 -10.08 -11.25 0.03
C LEU A 371 -9.00 -10.22 -0.34
N ASN A 372 -7.79 -10.66 -0.68
CA ASN A 372 -6.66 -9.79 -1.01
C ASN A 372 -6.45 -8.60 -0.06
N LEU A 373 -6.54 -8.86 1.26
CA LEU A 373 -6.58 -7.80 2.30
C LEU A 373 -5.30 -6.95 2.37
N PHE A 374 -4.17 -7.54 2.00
CA PHE A 374 -2.86 -6.92 2.18
C PHE A 374 -2.26 -6.45 0.84
N GLU A 375 -3.06 -5.80 -0.02
CA GLU A 375 -2.56 -5.19 -1.25
C GLU A 375 -1.41 -4.22 -0.96
N THR A 376 -0.44 -4.13 -1.88
CA THR A 376 0.70 -3.21 -1.75
C THR A 376 1.19 -2.73 -3.12
N VAL A 377 1.77 -1.54 -3.15
CA VAL A 377 2.33 -0.91 -4.35
C VAL A 377 3.84 -0.65 -4.21
N SER A 378 4.43 -1.08 -3.10
CA SER A 378 5.87 -0.94 -2.87
C SER A 378 6.37 -2.01 -1.91
N PHE A 379 7.60 -2.44 -2.13
CA PHE A 379 8.34 -3.36 -1.26
C PHE A 379 9.81 -2.94 -1.20
N SER A 380 10.41 -3.00 -0.02
CA SER A 380 11.84 -2.72 0.18
C SER A 380 12.48 -3.72 1.14
N GLY A 381 13.79 -3.94 1.02
CA GLY A 381 14.52 -4.87 1.89
C GLY A 381 14.42 -4.54 3.39
N ASN A 382 14.18 -3.26 3.74
CA ASN A 382 14.02 -2.83 5.14
C ASN A 382 12.66 -3.20 5.75
N ASP A 383 11.74 -3.74 4.98
CA ASP A 383 10.41 -4.11 5.48
C ASP A 383 10.46 -5.31 6.45
N SER A 384 11.41 -6.21 6.29
CA SER A 384 11.60 -7.37 7.17
C SER A 384 11.95 -6.98 8.61
N GLU A 385 12.59 -5.82 8.82
CA GLU A 385 13.01 -5.33 10.14
C GLU A 385 11.88 -4.68 10.96
N ARG A 386 10.69 -4.50 10.39
CA ARG A 386 9.60 -3.77 11.04
C ARG A 386 9.15 -4.39 12.36
N THR A 387 8.99 -5.70 12.40
CA THR A 387 8.58 -6.40 13.62
C THR A 387 9.53 -6.07 14.76
N LYS A 388 10.83 -6.17 14.52
CA LYS A 388 11.85 -5.82 15.51
C LYS A 388 11.77 -4.36 15.96
N GLN A 389 11.52 -3.45 15.02
CA GLN A 389 11.35 -2.03 15.36
C GLN A 389 10.15 -1.79 16.29
N TYR A 390 9.03 -2.51 16.09
CA TYR A 390 7.86 -2.40 16.98
C TYR A 390 8.04 -3.11 18.32
N GLN A 391 8.80 -4.22 18.38
CA GLN A 391 9.20 -4.83 19.65
C GLN A 391 10.05 -3.86 20.48
N VAL A 392 10.99 -3.19 19.84
CA VAL A 392 11.80 -2.14 20.48
C VAL A 392 10.93 -0.98 20.97
N GLU A 393 9.91 -0.60 20.20
CA GLU A 393 8.96 0.45 20.61
C GLU A 393 8.14 0.06 21.84
N ALA A 394 7.67 -1.17 21.90
CA ALA A 394 6.97 -1.70 23.08
C ALA A 394 7.87 -1.66 24.34
N GLN A 395 9.15 -2.02 24.21
CA GLN A 395 10.13 -1.92 25.30
C GLN A 395 10.36 -0.47 25.73
N ARG A 396 10.47 0.46 24.76
CA ARG A 396 10.66 1.90 25.02
C ARG A 396 9.48 2.48 25.79
N MET A 397 8.24 2.13 25.39
CA MET A 397 7.03 2.58 26.10
C MET A 397 6.97 2.05 27.53
N ALA A 398 7.43 0.83 27.77
CA ALA A 398 7.51 0.28 29.13
C ALA A 398 8.49 1.08 30.01
N VAL A 399 9.65 1.45 29.45
CA VAL A 399 10.67 2.27 30.14
C VAL A 399 10.17 3.70 30.35
N GLN A 400 9.46 4.30 29.40
CA GLN A 400 8.89 5.65 29.55
C GLN A 400 8.02 5.79 30.79
N LYS A 401 7.22 4.77 31.11
CA LYS A 401 6.35 4.77 32.30
C LYS A 401 7.11 4.89 33.63
N SER A 402 8.42 4.64 33.67
CA SER A 402 9.25 4.77 34.86
C SER A 402 9.81 6.19 35.08
N PHE A 403 9.65 7.10 34.12
CA PHE A 403 10.10 8.48 34.23
C PHE A 403 8.94 9.40 34.66
N VAL A 404 9.23 10.36 35.52
CA VAL A 404 8.27 11.38 35.97
C VAL A 404 8.28 12.60 35.04
N ASN A 405 9.44 12.89 34.41
CA ASN A 405 9.63 14.05 33.54
C ASN A 405 9.93 13.58 32.11
N GLU A 406 9.22 14.15 31.14
CA GLU A 406 9.38 13.83 29.72
C GLU A 406 10.79 14.24 29.20
N ASP A 407 11.32 15.38 29.60
CA ASP A 407 12.65 15.83 29.20
C ASP A 407 13.76 14.86 29.66
N ASP A 408 13.67 14.35 30.90
CA ASP A 408 14.62 13.37 31.43
C ASP A 408 14.57 12.06 30.65
N PHE A 409 13.37 11.62 30.28
CA PHE A 409 13.18 10.46 29.42
C PHE A 409 13.81 10.70 28.04
N LEU A 410 13.49 11.82 27.36
CA LEU A 410 14.03 12.14 26.04
C LEU A 410 15.56 12.24 26.04
N GLN A 411 16.13 12.88 27.06
CA GLN A 411 17.59 12.94 27.23
C GLN A 411 18.21 11.56 27.43
N SER A 412 17.53 10.68 28.19
CA SER A 412 17.99 9.31 28.43
C SER A 412 18.06 8.45 27.17
N LEU A 413 17.35 8.82 26.11
CA LEU A 413 17.31 8.08 24.84
C LEU A 413 18.61 8.23 24.04
N GLN A 414 19.41 9.28 24.25
CA GLN A 414 20.67 9.57 23.54
C GLN A 414 20.49 9.57 22.02
N MET A 415 19.47 10.29 21.55
CA MET A 415 19.03 10.27 20.15
C MET A 415 20.03 10.95 19.21
N THR A 416 20.26 10.31 18.06
CA THR A 416 21.06 10.87 16.96
C THR A 416 20.30 10.77 15.63
N SER A 417 20.52 11.72 14.72
CA SER A 417 19.90 11.76 13.39
C SER A 417 20.92 12.06 12.31
N VAL A 418 20.91 11.31 11.22
CA VAL A 418 21.60 11.62 9.97
C VAL A 418 20.64 12.35 9.06
N VAL A 419 21.11 13.46 8.46
CA VAL A 419 20.34 14.28 7.53
C VAL A 419 20.97 14.20 6.15
N GLN A 420 20.22 13.76 5.15
CA GLN A 420 20.69 13.52 3.79
C GLN A 420 19.70 14.06 2.76
N ASP A 421 20.18 14.36 1.56
CA ASP A 421 19.34 14.59 0.40
C ASP A 421 18.70 13.29 -0.10
N PHE A 422 17.67 13.39 -0.94
CA PHE A 422 17.16 12.22 -1.64
C PHE A 422 18.22 11.69 -2.60
N SER A 423 18.36 10.38 -2.63
CA SER A 423 19.32 9.65 -3.44
C SER A 423 18.69 8.36 -3.94
N LYS A 424 19.28 7.72 -4.94
CA LYS A 424 18.80 6.40 -5.41
C LYS A 424 18.71 5.37 -4.29
N PHE A 425 19.55 5.49 -3.26
CA PHE A 425 19.58 4.56 -2.13
C PHE A 425 18.38 4.73 -1.21
N ASN A 426 17.98 5.97 -0.91
CA ASN A 426 16.89 6.25 0.05
C ASN A 426 15.52 6.51 -0.63
N THR A 427 15.47 6.72 -1.95
CA THR A 427 14.24 6.92 -2.74
C THR A 427 13.15 5.87 -2.47
N PRO A 428 13.41 4.55 -2.51
CA PRO A 428 12.38 3.55 -2.23
C PRO A 428 11.77 3.72 -0.82
N ARG A 429 12.62 4.06 0.15
CA ARG A 429 12.17 4.25 1.53
C ARG A 429 11.38 5.55 1.73
N VAL A 430 11.78 6.64 1.08
CA VAL A 430 11.03 7.92 1.11
C VAL A 430 9.66 7.74 0.47
N SER A 431 9.58 7.12 -0.71
CA SER A 431 8.32 6.78 -1.36
C SER A 431 7.43 5.94 -0.44
N GLN A 432 7.96 4.86 0.09
CA GLN A 432 7.23 3.97 1.01
C GLN A 432 6.74 4.72 2.26
N LEU A 433 7.55 5.60 2.84
CA LEU A 433 7.15 6.40 4.00
C LEU A 433 6.00 7.35 3.64
N SER A 434 6.03 7.99 2.46
CA SER A 434 4.92 8.84 1.98
C SER A 434 3.61 8.05 1.84
N GLN A 435 3.68 6.81 1.32
CA GLN A 435 2.52 5.93 1.14
C GLN A 435 1.90 5.48 2.47
N ARG A 436 2.73 5.32 3.50
CA ARG A 436 2.33 4.71 4.78
C ARG A 436 2.07 5.71 5.91
N SER A 437 2.51 6.98 5.78
CA SER A 437 2.28 8.02 6.78
C SER A 437 0.91 8.66 6.58
N ASN A 438 -0.03 8.33 7.46
CA ASN A 438 -1.40 8.87 7.43
C ASN A 438 -1.64 9.89 8.53
N GLN A 439 -1.05 9.68 9.71
CA GLN A 439 -1.27 10.54 10.88
C GLN A 439 -0.40 11.79 10.82
N PHE A 440 0.88 11.62 10.48
CA PHE A 440 1.79 12.75 10.31
C PHE A 440 2.15 12.92 8.84
N ASN A 441 1.27 13.59 8.11
CA ASN A 441 1.49 14.06 6.76
C ASN A 441 0.64 15.31 6.56
N LEU A 442 1.29 16.46 6.49
CA LEU A 442 0.61 17.75 6.56
C LEU A 442 -0.28 18.05 5.34
N ARG A 443 0.10 17.56 4.16
CA ARG A 443 -0.66 17.77 2.90
C ARG A 443 -1.21 16.48 2.31
N THR A 444 -0.90 15.33 2.90
CA THR A 444 -1.33 13.98 2.48
C THR A 444 -1.01 13.60 1.03
N VAL A 445 -0.02 14.27 0.44
CA VAL A 445 0.50 13.90 -0.89
C VAL A 445 1.22 12.55 -0.79
N ARG A 446 1.06 11.72 -1.81
CA ARG A 446 1.69 10.39 -1.93
C ARG A 446 2.59 10.39 -3.14
N TYR A 447 3.82 9.97 -2.93
CA TYR A 447 4.83 9.93 -3.96
C TYR A 447 5.19 8.49 -4.28
N THR A 448 5.34 8.19 -5.56
CA THR A 448 5.97 6.97 -6.04
C THR A 448 7.48 7.14 -6.06
N GLU A 449 8.22 6.07 -6.33
CA GLU A 449 9.67 6.15 -6.48
C GLU A 449 10.05 7.07 -7.64
N GLY A 450 9.32 7.00 -8.76
CA GLY A 450 9.54 7.88 -9.90
C GLY A 450 9.32 9.36 -9.58
N ASP A 451 8.27 9.68 -8.79
CA ASP A 451 8.03 11.06 -8.34
C ASP A 451 9.20 11.57 -7.48
N ILE A 452 9.66 10.75 -6.54
CA ILE A 452 10.78 11.10 -5.64
C ILE A 452 12.08 11.28 -6.42
N GLU A 453 12.35 10.44 -7.42
CA GLU A 453 13.52 10.61 -8.29
C GLU A 453 13.45 11.89 -9.12
N ALA A 454 12.30 12.22 -9.67
CA ALA A 454 12.11 13.44 -10.45
C ALA A 454 12.31 14.69 -9.57
N ILE A 455 11.73 14.69 -8.35
CA ILE A 455 11.90 15.77 -7.37
C ILE A 455 13.37 15.91 -6.95
N GLY A 456 14.06 14.80 -6.69
CA GLY A 456 15.49 14.81 -6.30
C GLY A 456 16.44 15.35 -7.36
N LYS A 457 16.01 15.36 -8.64
CA LYS A 457 16.78 15.91 -9.78
C LYS A 457 16.40 17.36 -10.14
N SER A 458 15.37 17.91 -9.50
CA SER A 458 14.81 19.22 -9.84
C SER A 458 15.55 20.35 -9.13
N ASP A 459 16.07 21.33 -9.89
CA ASP A 459 16.73 22.53 -9.35
C ASP A 459 15.78 23.46 -8.56
N SER A 460 14.46 23.30 -8.74
CA SER A 460 13.46 24.07 -8.00
C SER A 460 13.11 23.48 -6.64
N HIS A 461 13.64 22.31 -6.31
CA HIS A 461 13.35 21.61 -5.06
C HIS A 461 14.62 21.37 -4.25
N LYS A 462 14.48 21.42 -2.92
CA LYS A 462 15.47 20.92 -1.97
C LYS A 462 14.83 19.83 -1.11
N THR A 463 15.53 18.74 -0.95
CA THR A 463 15.01 17.56 -0.26
C THR A 463 15.83 17.25 0.99
N PHE A 464 15.15 16.72 2.01
CA PHE A 464 15.80 16.23 3.23
C PHE A 464 15.16 14.92 3.66
N SER A 465 15.98 13.95 3.97
CA SER A 465 15.59 12.72 4.67
C SER A 465 16.30 12.67 6.01
N PHE A 466 15.60 12.21 7.04
CA PHE A 466 16.09 12.14 8.41
C PHE A 466 15.97 10.71 8.91
N SER A 467 17.04 10.17 9.46
CA SER A 467 17.01 8.95 10.25
C SER A 467 16.89 9.27 11.74
N LEU A 468 16.61 8.27 12.55
CA LEU A 468 16.66 8.39 14.01
C LEU A 468 17.21 7.11 14.62
N GLU A 469 18.27 7.24 15.38
CA GLU A 469 18.87 6.17 16.19
C GLU A 469 18.80 6.58 17.68
N ASP A 470 18.51 5.64 18.57
CA ASP A 470 18.53 5.85 20.01
C ASP A 470 19.15 4.63 20.74
N LYS A 471 19.27 4.67 22.06
CA LYS A 471 19.87 3.58 22.85
C LYS A 471 19.20 2.22 22.68
N PHE A 472 17.97 2.16 22.17
CA PHE A 472 17.25 0.92 21.94
C PHE A 472 17.45 0.38 20.53
N GLY A 473 17.89 1.20 19.58
CA GLY A 473 18.22 0.79 18.22
C GLY A 473 17.97 1.84 17.14
N ASP A 474 18.22 1.44 15.90
CA ASP A 474 18.03 2.27 14.71
C ASP A 474 16.58 2.18 14.22
N ASN A 475 15.91 3.34 14.14
CA ASN A 475 14.57 3.45 13.59
C ASN A 475 14.58 3.63 12.05
N GLY A 476 15.76 3.73 11.45
CA GLY A 476 15.96 3.99 10.03
C GLY A 476 15.48 5.38 9.60
N LEU A 477 15.18 5.55 8.31
CA LEU A 477 14.62 6.78 7.78
C LEU A 477 13.18 6.96 8.27
N ILE A 478 12.94 8.07 9.01
CA ILE A 478 11.68 8.30 9.74
C ILE A 478 10.96 9.58 9.33
N CYS A 479 11.64 10.53 8.69
CA CYS A 479 11.04 11.78 8.25
C CYS A 479 11.60 12.19 6.88
N ALA A 480 10.78 12.81 6.06
CA ALA A 480 11.21 13.40 4.80
C ALA A 480 10.51 14.74 4.56
N ILE A 481 11.27 15.67 4.00
CA ILE A 481 10.87 17.03 3.67
C ILE A 481 11.19 17.30 2.20
N ILE A 482 10.24 17.94 1.54
CA ILE A 482 10.45 18.54 0.22
C ILE A 482 10.20 20.04 0.36
N LEU A 483 11.21 20.84 0.09
CA LEU A 483 11.09 22.29 -0.04
C LEU A 483 11.03 22.65 -1.53
N LYS A 484 10.12 23.53 -1.87
CA LYS A 484 10.01 24.11 -3.22
C LYS A 484 10.32 25.59 -3.16
N LYS A 485 11.13 26.09 -4.11
CA LYS A 485 11.38 27.53 -4.24
C LYS A 485 10.10 28.22 -4.70
N GLU A 486 9.51 29.06 -3.84
CA GLU A 486 8.31 29.84 -4.14
C GLU A 486 8.70 31.14 -4.87
N ASN A 487 9.75 31.81 -4.37
CA ASN A 487 10.40 32.95 -4.97
C ASN A 487 11.84 33.11 -4.42
N ASP A 488 12.52 34.22 -4.70
CA ASP A 488 13.91 34.41 -4.29
C ASP A 488 14.10 34.54 -2.76
N THR A 489 13.06 34.86 -2.00
CA THR A 489 13.12 35.05 -0.55
C THR A 489 12.36 34.01 0.24
N ALA A 490 11.53 33.20 -0.39
CA ALA A 490 10.63 32.27 0.29
C ALA A 490 10.76 30.81 -0.20
N LEU A 491 10.77 29.88 0.73
CA LEU A 491 10.69 28.45 0.50
C LEU A 491 9.34 27.91 0.98
N PHE A 492 8.68 27.13 0.14
CA PHE A 492 7.44 26.43 0.46
C PHE A 492 7.75 25.01 0.91
N ILE A 493 7.22 24.62 2.06
CA ILE A 493 7.28 23.24 2.57
C ILE A 493 6.21 22.45 1.82
N ASP A 494 6.58 21.93 0.64
CA ASP A 494 5.68 21.16 -0.21
C ASP A 494 5.26 19.86 0.45
N THR A 495 6.17 19.26 1.22
CA THR A 495 5.89 18.01 1.93
C THR A 495 6.62 17.96 3.25
N TRP A 496 5.89 17.54 4.28
CA TRP A 496 6.42 17.12 5.58
C TRP A 496 5.64 15.89 6.04
N PHE A 497 6.28 14.74 5.98
CA PHE A 497 5.72 13.51 6.55
C PHE A 497 6.72 12.80 7.44
N MET A 498 6.19 12.13 8.46
CA MET A 498 7.00 11.44 9.46
C MET A 498 6.36 10.12 9.89
N SER A 499 7.17 9.17 10.28
CA SER A 499 6.73 7.90 10.85
C SER A 499 6.01 8.12 12.19
N CYS A 500 4.85 7.51 12.38
CA CYS A 500 4.11 7.59 13.64
C CYS A 500 4.87 6.98 14.83
N ARG A 501 5.86 6.12 14.60
CA ARG A 501 6.71 5.52 15.64
C ARG A 501 7.57 6.51 16.41
N VAL A 502 7.90 7.65 15.81
CA VAL A 502 8.83 8.63 16.40
C VAL A 502 8.16 9.93 16.86
N LEU A 503 6.83 9.94 16.88
CA LEU A 503 6.07 11.08 17.40
C LEU A 503 6.41 11.34 18.88
N LYS A 504 6.33 12.60 19.29
CA LYS A 504 6.64 13.05 20.66
C LYS A 504 8.09 12.83 21.10
N ARG A 505 9.05 12.72 20.16
CA ARG A 505 10.49 12.65 20.47
C ARG A 505 11.24 13.94 20.17
N GLY A 506 10.52 15.03 19.85
CA GLY A 506 11.13 16.33 19.53
C GLY A 506 11.80 16.37 18.16
N MET A 507 11.44 15.42 17.27
CA MET A 507 11.94 15.39 15.90
C MET A 507 11.45 16.60 15.10
N GLU A 508 10.26 17.10 15.39
CA GLU A 508 9.66 18.28 14.79
C GLU A 508 10.53 19.53 14.96
N ASN A 509 11.04 19.73 16.17
CA ASN A 509 11.95 20.84 16.50
C ASN A 509 13.30 20.67 15.78
N PHE A 510 13.86 19.46 15.77
CA PHE A 510 15.12 19.17 15.09
C PHE A 510 15.02 19.41 13.58
N VAL A 511 13.92 18.96 12.97
CA VAL A 511 13.66 19.19 11.54
C VAL A 511 13.54 20.69 11.27
N LEU A 512 12.71 21.43 12.02
CA LEU A 512 12.54 22.86 11.80
C LEU A 512 13.85 23.63 11.94
N ASN A 513 14.65 23.35 12.97
CA ASN A 513 15.99 23.96 13.12
C ASN A 513 16.83 23.72 11.86
N THR A 514 16.84 22.50 11.32
CA THR A 514 17.59 22.15 10.11
C THR A 514 17.07 22.92 8.88
N LEU A 515 15.74 23.08 8.72
CA LEU A 515 15.16 23.82 7.60
C LEU A 515 15.49 25.31 7.69
N VAL A 516 15.45 25.91 8.87
CA VAL A 516 15.78 27.32 9.07
C VAL A 516 17.26 27.56 8.82
N ASP A 517 18.16 26.70 9.29
CA ASP A 517 19.60 26.80 9.03
C ASP A 517 19.89 26.74 7.52
N TYR A 518 19.21 25.84 6.80
CA TYR A 518 19.31 25.79 5.34
C TYR A 518 18.79 27.08 4.69
N ALA A 519 17.59 27.55 5.06
CA ALA A 519 16.99 28.76 4.51
C ALA A 519 17.92 29.98 4.69
N LYS A 520 18.49 30.15 5.91
CA LYS A 520 19.49 31.21 6.20
C LYS A 520 20.72 31.09 5.31
N SER A 521 21.25 29.86 5.15
CA SER A 521 22.45 29.64 4.33
C SER A 521 22.25 29.96 2.84
N GLN A 522 21.01 29.90 2.35
CA GLN A 522 20.62 30.21 0.97
C GLN A 522 20.07 31.63 0.80
N GLY A 523 20.01 32.44 1.87
CA GLY A 523 19.51 33.81 1.82
C GLY A 523 17.98 33.93 1.78
N HIS A 524 17.25 32.86 2.08
CA HIS A 524 15.79 32.94 2.19
C HIS A 524 15.38 33.47 3.57
N THR A 525 14.37 34.33 3.58
CA THR A 525 13.87 34.99 4.80
C THR A 525 12.56 34.39 5.32
N THR A 526 11.89 33.57 4.52
CA THR A 526 10.55 33.06 4.88
C THR A 526 10.41 31.57 4.55
N LEU A 527 9.88 30.82 5.51
CA LEU A 527 9.34 29.48 5.29
C LEU A 527 7.81 29.54 5.25
N ILE A 528 7.20 28.89 4.26
CA ILE A 528 5.75 28.81 4.07
C ILE A 528 5.32 27.37 4.20
N GLY A 529 4.31 27.10 5.01
CA GLY A 529 3.70 25.77 5.19
C GLY A 529 2.22 25.78 4.86
N GLU A 530 1.68 24.60 4.60
CA GLU A 530 0.27 24.37 4.35
C GLU A 530 -0.20 23.11 5.09
N TYR A 531 -1.36 23.19 5.72
CA TYR A 531 -2.00 22.02 6.30
C TYR A 531 -3.32 21.75 5.57
N ILE A 532 -3.45 20.55 5.03
CA ILE A 532 -4.68 20.07 4.37
C ILE A 532 -5.32 19.02 5.28
N PRO A 533 -6.46 19.34 5.92
CA PRO A 533 -7.09 18.46 6.90
C PRO A 533 -7.65 17.19 6.25
N THR A 534 -7.50 16.09 6.96
CA THR A 534 -8.13 14.80 6.64
C THR A 534 -8.58 14.12 7.93
N LEU A 535 -9.46 13.12 7.83
CA LEU A 535 -9.88 12.33 9.00
C LEU A 535 -8.74 11.62 9.74
N LYS A 536 -7.54 11.54 9.15
CA LYS A 536 -6.42 10.77 9.69
C LYS A 536 -5.26 11.62 10.21
N ASN A 537 -5.15 12.88 9.79
CA ASN A 537 -4.03 13.76 10.15
C ASN A 537 -4.41 14.85 11.15
N GLU A 538 -5.53 14.71 11.84
CA GLU A 538 -5.98 15.69 12.85
C GLU A 538 -4.93 15.93 13.95
N ILE A 539 -4.12 14.92 14.26
CA ILE A 539 -3.04 15.02 15.26
C ILE A 539 -2.00 16.11 14.92
N VAL A 540 -1.91 16.52 13.66
CA VAL A 540 -0.94 17.54 13.18
C VAL A 540 -1.62 18.85 12.77
N LYS A 541 -2.88 19.08 13.13
CA LYS A 541 -3.60 20.30 12.78
C LYS A 541 -2.90 21.55 13.32
N ASP A 542 -2.41 21.49 14.55
CA ASP A 542 -1.76 22.60 15.26
C ASP A 542 -0.22 22.58 15.11
N HIS A 543 0.30 21.75 14.17
CA HIS A 543 1.74 21.53 14.03
C HIS A 543 2.52 22.82 13.72
N TYR A 544 2.07 23.60 12.75
CA TYR A 544 2.72 24.85 12.38
C TYR A 544 2.59 25.91 13.47
N GLU A 545 1.45 26.03 14.13
CA GLU A 545 1.24 26.93 15.26
C GLU A 545 2.20 26.60 16.42
N ASN A 546 2.30 25.32 16.80
CA ASN A 546 3.21 24.85 17.86
C ASN A 546 4.69 25.10 17.53
N LEU A 547 5.00 25.14 16.24
CA LEU A 547 6.35 25.47 15.77
C LEU A 547 6.60 26.98 15.64
N GLY A 548 5.57 27.82 15.85
CA GLY A 548 5.71 29.28 15.87
C GLY A 548 5.48 29.93 14.50
N PHE A 549 4.86 29.22 13.55
CA PHE A 549 4.38 29.84 12.32
C PHE A 549 3.13 30.66 12.60
N LEU A 550 2.92 31.68 11.79
CA LEU A 550 1.72 32.54 11.82
C LEU A 550 0.84 32.23 10.62
N GLU A 551 -0.45 32.03 10.85
CA GLU A 551 -1.41 31.79 9.77
C GLU A 551 -1.76 33.10 9.04
N ARG A 552 -1.71 33.07 7.70
CA ARG A 552 -2.12 34.14 6.80
C ARG A 552 -2.75 33.56 5.55
N ASP A 553 -3.99 33.91 5.27
CA ASP A 553 -4.72 33.48 4.06
C ASP A 553 -4.71 31.94 3.82
N GLY A 554 -4.85 31.15 4.90
CA GLY A 554 -4.87 29.69 4.84
C GLY A 554 -3.49 29.04 4.67
N LYS A 555 -2.41 29.83 4.71
CA LYS A 555 -1.02 29.34 4.73
C LYS A 555 -0.34 29.75 6.03
N TRP A 556 0.65 28.97 6.42
CA TRP A 556 1.46 29.19 7.61
C TRP A 556 2.81 29.79 7.23
N THR A 557 3.23 30.88 7.85
CA THR A 557 4.47 31.59 7.54
C THR A 557 5.36 31.71 8.76
N LEU A 558 6.68 31.48 8.58
CA LEU A 558 7.70 31.66 9.61
C LEU A 558 8.76 32.61 9.09
N ASP A 559 9.06 33.65 9.89
CA ASP A 559 10.19 34.54 9.62
C ASP A 559 11.49 33.86 10.09
N VAL A 560 12.39 33.64 9.12
CA VAL A 560 13.65 32.93 9.30
C VAL A 560 14.68 33.77 10.08
N GLU A 561 14.64 35.10 9.93
CA GLU A 561 15.62 35.99 10.57
C GLU A 561 15.39 36.08 12.09
N SER A 562 14.15 36.19 12.50
CA SER A 562 13.76 36.29 13.92
C SER A 562 13.66 34.93 14.64
N TYR A 563 13.84 33.83 13.89
CA TYR A 563 13.70 32.49 14.46
C TYR A 563 14.79 32.17 15.49
N LEU A 564 14.37 31.73 16.66
CA LEU A 564 15.23 31.17 17.71
C LEU A 564 15.17 29.64 17.67
N ALA A 565 16.33 29.00 17.65
CA ALA A 565 16.41 27.53 17.59
C ALA A 565 15.64 26.88 18.75
N LYS A 566 14.77 25.93 18.43
CA LYS A 566 13.97 25.21 19.40
C LYS A 566 14.80 24.13 20.11
N LYS A 567 14.49 23.89 21.40
CA LYS A 567 15.13 22.85 22.19
C LYS A 567 14.88 21.47 21.54
N THR A 568 15.93 20.70 21.38
CA THR A 568 15.87 19.30 20.95
C THR A 568 16.92 18.48 21.71
N PHE A 569 16.64 17.19 21.92
CA PHE A 569 17.55 16.21 22.51
C PHE A 569 18.20 15.32 21.44
N ILE A 570 17.98 15.64 20.15
CA ILE A 570 18.53 14.91 19.02
C ILE A 570 19.81 15.58 18.55
N GLN A 571 20.90 14.81 18.47
CA GLN A 571 22.19 15.29 17.96
C GLN A 571 22.32 14.94 16.47
N ARG A 572 22.86 15.88 15.69
CA ARG A 572 23.17 15.62 14.29
C ARG A 572 24.42 14.75 14.21
N LYS A 573 24.33 13.61 13.51
CA LYS A 573 25.43 12.70 13.20
C LYS A 573 25.91 12.98 11.76
N GLU A 574 27.23 13.08 11.55
CA GLU A 574 27.76 13.19 10.19
C GLU A 574 27.55 11.88 9.42
N ASP A 575 27.23 12.01 8.14
CA ASP A 575 27.09 10.88 7.25
C ASP A 575 28.48 10.27 6.95
N THR A 576 28.74 9.09 7.51
CA THR A 576 29.99 8.35 7.27
C THR A 576 29.93 7.41 6.07
N VAL A 577 28.76 7.23 5.47
CA VAL A 577 28.54 6.26 4.38
C VAL A 577 28.91 6.84 2.98
N GLY A 578 29.02 8.16 2.85
CA GLY A 578 29.35 8.84 1.59
C GLY A 578 30.84 8.90 1.22
N LYS A 579 31.75 8.30 1.97
CA LYS A 579 33.22 8.40 1.76
C LYS A 579 33.91 7.10 1.30
N THR A 580 33.18 6.12 0.83
CA THR A 580 33.81 4.99 0.10
C THR A 580 33.53 5.14 -1.38
N HIS A 581 34.60 5.34 -2.11
CA HIS A 581 34.76 5.63 -3.55
C HIS A 581 34.05 4.65 -4.49
#